data_9c22a8b029b87c6fb9993c661af72f3e
#
_entry.id   9c22a8b029b87c6fb9993c661af72f3e
#
_cell.length_a   1.000
_cell.length_b   1.000
_cell.length_c   1.000
_cell.angle_alpha   90.00
_cell.angle_beta   90.00
_cell.angle_gamma   90.00
#
_symmetry.space_group_name_H-M   'P 1'
#
loop_
_entity.id
_entity.type
_entity.pdbx_description
1 polymer ?
#
loop_
_entity_poly.entity_id
_entity_poly.type
_entity_poly.pdbx_seq_one_letter_code
_entity_poly.pdbx_strand_id
1 'polypeptide(L)'
;MNSRNVILLLLAAAAGGCASGGDAVFETAQSFIAQGKGIDDAKLNPNLRYLRVTISGRVVLLALGYLDAHPQGTIEVWYSAEREVVRLQNGRVVGAVGLTSEWRNVLLPELPEWPKLAGGVEPFRWSRTRDVMPGYRYGLRDTLSLNTIPPLEKSALKGLDPKDLTWFEERFADDGLSKAALPTARYAVQIAGGQGVVVYGEQCLSPQTCFTWQRWPAGK
;
A
#
# COMPACT_ATOMS: atom_id res chain seq x y z
N MET A 1 -46.04 7.86 52.64
CA MET A 1 -45.83 8.19 51.21
C MET A 1 -44.41 7.81 50.86
N ASN A 2 -44.27 6.81 50.01
CA ASN A 2 -43.05 5.97 49.82
C ASN A 2 -41.94 6.66 49.03
N SER A 3 -40.79 6.79 49.64
CA SER A 3 -39.52 7.34 49.07
C SER A 3 -38.74 6.30 48.27
N ARG A 4 -39.39 5.37 47.55
CA ARG A 4 -38.71 4.26 46.80
C ARG A 4 -38.70 4.38 45.30
N ASN A 5 -39.22 5.46 44.68
CA ASN A 5 -39.40 5.57 43.23
C ASN A 5 -38.50 6.65 42.58
N VAL A 6 -37.45 7.16 43.22
CA VAL A 6 -36.58 8.21 42.64
C VAL A 6 -35.21 7.70 42.20
N ILE A 7 -34.82 6.44 42.48
CA ILE A 7 -33.47 5.92 42.21
C ILE A 7 -33.35 5.17 40.84
N LEU A 8 -34.43 5.03 40.08
CA LEU A 8 -34.44 4.21 38.83
C LEU A 8 -34.34 5.01 37.51
N LEU A 9 -34.04 6.30 37.55
CA LEU A 9 -34.02 7.17 36.33
C LEU A 9 -32.67 7.81 36.00
N LEU A 10 -31.57 7.35 36.58
CA LEU A 10 -30.23 7.95 36.36
C LEU A 10 -29.14 7.00 35.81
N LEU A 11 -29.49 5.84 35.20
CA LEU A 11 -28.52 4.89 34.69
C LEU A 11 -28.64 4.65 33.16
N ALA A 12 -29.21 5.58 32.38
CA ALA A 12 -29.41 5.39 30.93
C ALA A 12 -28.69 6.44 30.05
N ALA A 13 -27.50 6.93 30.44
CA ALA A 13 -26.82 7.93 29.64
C ALA A 13 -25.29 7.75 29.61
N ALA A 14 -24.80 6.52 29.33
CA ALA A 14 -23.35 6.30 29.10
C ALA A 14 -23.10 5.19 28.06
N ALA A 15 -23.86 5.17 26.95
CA ALA A 15 -23.53 4.38 25.78
C ALA A 15 -23.23 5.33 24.61
N GLY A 16 -22.36 6.32 24.83
CA GLY A 16 -21.68 7.07 23.78
C GLY A 16 -20.62 6.16 23.18
N GLY A 17 -21.02 5.31 22.23
CA GLY A 17 -20.09 4.48 21.48
C GLY A 17 -19.06 5.35 20.79
N CYS A 18 -17.78 5.05 20.97
CA CYS A 18 -16.71 5.53 20.14
C CYS A 18 -17.01 5.04 18.71
N ALA A 19 -17.55 5.92 17.86
CA ALA A 19 -17.56 5.71 16.43
C ALA A 19 -16.10 5.68 15.99
N SER A 20 -15.57 4.47 15.83
CA SER A 20 -14.22 4.29 15.33
C SER A 20 -14.18 4.84 13.90
N GLY A 21 -13.21 5.72 13.59
CA GLY A 21 -13.05 6.34 12.26
C GLY A 21 -12.92 5.36 11.08
N GLY A 22 -12.93 4.05 11.35
CA GLY A 22 -12.97 2.98 10.34
C GLY A 22 -14.26 2.93 9.54
N ASP A 23 -15.41 3.23 10.14
CA ASP A 23 -16.70 3.14 9.45
C ASP A 23 -16.85 4.20 8.36
N ALA A 24 -16.35 5.42 8.59
CA ALA A 24 -16.41 6.51 7.59
C ALA A 24 -15.57 6.20 6.34
N VAL A 25 -14.42 5.54 6.50
CA VAL A 25 -13.57 5.13 5.36
C VAL A 25 -14.27 4.02 4.59
N PHE A 26 -14.90 3.07 5.28
CA PHE A 26 -15.65 1.96 4.69
C PHE A 26 -16.88 2.44 3.90
N GLU A 27 -17.69 3.32 4.47
CA GLU A 27 -18.86 3.89 3.79
C GLU A 27 -18.46 4.70 2.55
N THR A 28 -17.37 5.45 2.63
CA THR A 28 -16.88 6.23 1.49
C THR A 28 -16.41 5.30 0.36
N ALA A 29 -15.69 4.23 0.66
CA ALA A 29 -15.24 3.27 -0.34
C ALA A 29 -16.40 2.50 -1.00
N GLN A 30 -17.45 2.12 -0.26
CA GLN A 30 -18.66 1.48 -0.79
C GLN A 30 -19.45 2.39 -1.73
N SER A 31 -19.50 3.71 -1.48
CA SER A 31 -20.26 4.64 -2.30
C SER A 31 -19.74 4.76 -3.74
N PHE A 32 -18.47 4.45 -3.99
CA PHE A 32 -17.89 4.52 -5.34
C PHE A 32 -18.29 3.33 -6.23
N ILE A 33 -18.47 2.14 -5.66
CA ILE A 33 -18.90 0.95 -6.39
C ILE A 33 -20.36 1.06 -6.82
N ALA A 34 -21.20 1.72 -6.03
CA ALA A 34 -22.64 1.84 -6.29
C ALA A 34 -23.00 2.80 -7.43
N GLN A 35 -22.08 3.66 -7.91
CA GLN A 35 -22.43 4.70 -8.88
C GLN A 35 -22.21 4.34 -10.35
N GLY A 36 -21.68 3.13 -10.67
CA GLY A 36 -21.53 2.66 -12.06
C GLY A 36 -20.63 3.53 -12.96
N LYS A 37 -19.98 4.55 -12.40
CA LYS A 37 -19.01 5.38 -13.10
C LYS A 37 -17.64 4.75 -13.03
N GLY A 38 -16.82 4.91 -14.08
CA GLY A 38 -15.43 4.48 -14.06
C GLY A 38 -14.70 5.08 -12.84
N ILE A 39 -13.81 4.29 -12.21
CA ILE A 39 -13.06 4.73 -11.02
C ILE A 39 -12.26 6.00 -11.29
N ASP A 40 -11.79 6.18 -12.51
CA ASP A 40 -11.02 7.34 -12.92
C ASP A 40 -11.85 8.65 -12.94
N ASP A 41 -13.19 8.52 -13.08
CA ASP A 41 -14.17 9.64 -13.07
C ASP A 41 -14.91 9.76 -11.72
N ALA A 42 -14.52 9.01 -10.71
CA ALA A 42 -15.18 9.01 -9.41
C ALA A 42 -15.01 10.36 -8.70
N LYS A 43 -16.09 10.89 -8.12
CA LYS A 43 -16.03 12.08 -7.27
C LYS A 43 -15.41 11.73 -5.93
N LEU A 44 -14.10 12.01 -5.79
CA LEU A 44 -13.34 11.71 -4.59
C LEU A 44 -13.65 12.70 -3.46
N ASN A 45 -13.59 12.20 -2.21
CA ASN A 45 -13.61 13.06 -1.04
C ASN A 45 -12.24 13.77 -0.92
N PRO A 46 -12.17 15.11 -1.00
CA PRO A 46 -10.90 15.85 -1.00
C PRO A 46 -10.11 15.73 0.33
N ASN A 47 -10.77 15.29 1.41
CA ASN A 47 -10.16 15.11 2.72
C ASN A 47 -9.47 13.75 2.89
N LEU A 48 -9.62 12.85 1.93
CA LEU A 48 -9.00 11.52 1.95
C LEU A 48 -7.88 11.42 0.90
N ARG A 49 -6.90 10.59 1.20
CA ARG A 49 -5.88 10.16 0.25
C ARG A 49 -6.25 8.81 -0.32
N TYR A 50 -5.93 8.56 -1.59
CA TYR A 50 -6.30 7.33 -2.26
C TYR A 50 -5.11 6.66 -2.94
N LEU A 51 -5.19 5.33 -3.10
CA LEU A 51 -4.44 4.55 -4.06
C LEU A 51 -5.39 3.99 -5.11
N ARG A 52 -5.03 4.17 -6.36
CA ARG A 52 -5.62 3.45 -7.50
C ARG A 52 -4.85 2.15 -7.68
N VAL A 53 -5.48 1.03 -7.41
CA VAL A 53 -4.86 -0.29 -7.51
C VAL A 53 -5.46 -1.04 -8.69
N THR A 54 -4.60 -1.68 -9.50
CA THR A 54 -5.05 -2.59 -10.57
C THR A 54 -4.55 -3.99 -10.26
N ILE A 55 -5.47 -4.93 -10.10
CA ILE A 55 -5.18 -6.33 -9.83
C ILE A 55 -6.06 -7.22 -10.72
N SER A 56 -5.46 -8.19 -11.41
CA SER A 56 -6.18 -9.11 -12.31
C SER A 56 -7.09 -8.38 -13.33
N GLY A 57 -6.64 -7.23 -13.84
CA GLY A 57 -7.40 -6.39 -14.77
C GLY A 57 -8.51 -5.54 -14.14
N ARG A 58 -8.79 -5.72 -12.85
CA ARG A 58 -9.77 -4.93 -12.10
C ARG A 58 -9.09 -3.73 -11.45
N VAL A 59 -9.73 -2.57 -11.56
CA VAL A 59 -9.28 -1.34 -10.89
C VAL A 59 -10.10 -1.11 -9.62
N VAL A 60 -9.43 -0.79 -8.52
CA VAL A 60 -10.02 -0.55 -7.19
C VAL A 60 -9.39 0.70 -6.59
N LEU A 61 -10.17 1.49 -5.85
CA LEU A 61 -9.65 2.57 -5.01
C LEU A 61 -9.53 2.08 -3.56
N LEU A 62 -8.35 2.32 -2.99
CA LEU A 62 -8.11 2.16 -1.56
C LEU A 62 -7.99 3.55 -0.94
N ALA A 63 -8.66 3.77 0.18
CA ALA A 63 -8.51 5.00 0.97
C ALA A 63 -7.48 4.79 2.07
N LEU A 64 -6.69 5.82 2.38
CA LEU A 64 -5.79 5.81 3.53
C LEU A 64 -6.61 5.80 4.82
N GLY A 65 -6.49 4.73 5.59
CA GLY A 65 -7.14 4.60 6.89
C GLY A 65 -6.35 5.29 7.99
N TYR A 66 -5.07 4.97 8.12
CA TYR A 66 -4.19 5.58 9.11
C TYR A 66 -2.71 5.43 8.75
N LEU A 67 -1.89 6.15 9.51
CA LEU A 67 -0.44 6.07 9.49
C LEU A 67 0.01 5.35 10.77
N ASP A 68 0.70 4.23 10.61
CA ASP A 68 1.23 3.45 11.71
C ASP A 68 2.71 3.81 11.93
N ALA A 69 3.05 4.24 13.15
CA ALA A 69 4.41 4.60 13.49
C ALA A 69 5.27 3.34 13.63
N HIS A 70 6.38 3.28 12.89
CA HIS A 70 7.28 2.15 12.91
C HIS A 70 8.74 2.63 12.99
N PRO A 71 9.66 1.94 13.69
CA PRO A 71 11.06 2.39 13.83
C PRO A 71 11.79 2.63 12.51
N GLN A 72 11.51 1.85 11.46
CA GLN A 72 12.08 2.01 10.12
C GLN A 72 11.26 2.93 9.20
N GLY A 73 10.40 3.79 9.76
CA GLY A 73 9.58 4.74 8.99
C GLY A 73 8.10 4.39 8.99
N THR A 74 7.28 5.39 8.80
CA THR A 74 5.81 5.29 8.85
C THR A 74 5.27 4.29 7.83
N ILE A 75 4.32 3.46 8.28
CA ILE A 75 3.56 2.55 7.42
C ILE A 75 2.21 3.19 7.12
N GLU A 76 1.91 3.34 5.85
CA GLU A 76 0.61 3.77 5.36
C GLU A 76 -0.31 2.54 5.24
N VAL A 77 -1.48 2.57 5.86
CA VAL A 77 -2.45 1.47 5.84
C VAL A 77 -3.66 1.87 5.01
N TRP A 78 -3.86 1.18 3.89
CA TRP A 78 -4.84 1.49 2.87
C TRP A 78 -5.91 0.41 2.81
N TYR A 79 -7.18 0.81 2.71
CA TYR A 79 -8.35 -0.07 2.72
C TYR A 79 -9.18 0.08 1.47
N SER A 80 -9.61 -1.05 0.89
CA SER A 80 -10.67 -1.08 -0.12
C SER A 80 -12.04 -1.26 0.52
N ALA A 81 -13.10 -1.04 -0.27
CA ALA A 81 -14.48 -1.36 0.13
C ALA A 81 -14.73 -2.87 0.30
N GLU A 82 -13.94 -3.71 -0.36
CA GLU A 82 -14.06 -5.17 -0.33
C GLU A 82 -13.16 -5.82 0.73
N ARG A 83 -12.64 -5.01 1.67
CA ARG A 83 -11.81 -5.42 2.81
C ARG A 83 -10.40 -5.88 2.46
N GLU A 84 -9.93 -5.61 1.26
CA GLU A 84 -8.51 -5.73 1.00
C GLU A 84 -7.74 -4.62 1.73
N VAL A 85 -6.59 -4.96 2.24
CA VAL A 85 -5.70 -4.03 2.92
C VAL A 85 -4.32 -4.10 2.28
N VAL A 86 -3.77 -2.93 1.94
CA VAL A 86 -2.38 -2.79 1.49
C VAL A 86 -1.63 -1.90 2.47
N ARG A 87 -0.46 -2.34 2.89
CA ARG A 87 0.44 -1.60 3.79
C ARG A 87 1.69 -1.22 3.01
N LEU A 88 1.98 0.08 2.98
CA LEU A 88 3.15 0.61 2.30
C LEU A 88 4.09 1.27 3.32
N GLN A 89 5.38 0.95 3.26
CA GLN A 89 6.43 1.62 4.00
C GLN A 89 7.45 2.20 3.02
N ASN A 90 7.57 3.52 3.00
CA ASN A 90 8.38 4.24 2.00
C ASN A 90 8.11 3.75 0.56
N GLY A 91 6.83 3.51 0.23
CA GLY A 91 6.38 3.03 -1.06
C GLY A 91 6.62 1.55 -1.35
N ARG A 92 7.19 0.76 -0.43
CA ARG A 92 7.32 -0.70 -0.58
C ARG A 92 6.18 -1.42 0.12
N VAL A 93 5.70 -2.49 -0.48
CA VAL A 93 4.64 -3.32 0.12
C VAL A 93 5.20 -4.06 1.33
N VAL A 94 4.69 -3.77 2.51
CA VAL A 94 5.02 -4.45 3.78
C VAL A 94 3.87 -5.28 4.33
N GLY A 95 2.76 -5.32 3.62
CA GLY A 95 1.62 -6.18 3.91
C GLY A 95 0.56 -6.05 2.83
N ALA A 96 -0.11 -7.16 2.51
CA ALA A 96 -1.27 -7.17 1.64
C ALA A 96 -2.14 -8.36 2.05
N VAL A 97 -3.39 -8.10 2.42
CA VAL A 97 -4.35 -9.12 2.88
C VAL A 97 -5.70 -8.93 2.18
N GLY A 98 -6.51 -10.00 2.17
CA GLY A 98 -7.76 -10.03 1.44
C GLY A 98 -7.60 -10.45 -0.03
N LEU A 99 -6.42 -10.92 -0.44
CA LEU A 99 -6.08 -11.37 -1.79
C LEU A 99 -5.85 -12.89 -1.81
N THR A 100 -5.80 -13.49 -3.01
CA THR A 100 -5.52 -14.93 -3.17
C THR A 100 -4.14 -15.36 -2.64
N SER A 101 -3.16 -14.47 -2.69
CA SER A 101 -1.89 -14.59 -1.99
C SER A 101 -1.72 -13.37 -1.10
N GLU A 102 -1.28 -13.58 0.12
CA GLU A 102 -1.17 -12.50 1.10
C GLU A 102 0.25 -12.45 1.67
N TRP A 103 0.72 -11.24 1.91
CA TRP A 103 1.86 -10.99 2.77
C TRP A 103 1.33 -10.45 4.10
N ARG A 104 1.38 -11.29 5.12
CA ARG A 104 0.88 -10.94 6.46
C ARG A 104 1.79 -9.95 7.17
N ASN A 105 3.08 -10.15 6.98
CA ASN A 105 4.11 -9.28 7.55
C ASN A 105 5.33 -9.26 6.63
N VAL A 106 5.95 -8.10 6.51
CA VAL A 106 7.25 -7.94 5.84
C VAL A 106 8.12 -7.07 6.72
N LEU A 107 9.30 -7.57 7.06
CA LEU A 107 10.30 -6.81 7.80
C LEU A 107 11.34 -6.30 6.83
N LEU A 108 11.47 -4.98 6.76
CA LEU A 108 12.49 -4.28 6.00
C LEU A 108 13.63 -3.87 6.95
N PRO A 109 14.90 -3.88 6.52
CA PRO A 109 15.96 -3.20 7.23
C PRO A 109 15.80 -1.69 7.10
N GLU A 110 16.65 -0.92 7.75
CA GLU A 110 16.82 0.48 7.44
C GLU A 110 17.38 0.62 6.01
N LEU A 111 16.64 1.31 5.15
CA LEU A 111 16.98 1.50 3.74
C LEU A 111 17.36 2.96 3.48
N PRO A 112 18.32 3.22 2.59
CA PRO A 112 18.58 4.58 2.14
C PRO A 112 17.34 5.22 1.49
N GLU A 113 17.26 6.53 1.60
CA GLU A 113 16.24 7.32 0.93
C GLU A 113 16.36 7.21 -0.59
N TRP A 114 15.24 7.30 -1.30
CA TRP A 114 15.16 7.16 -2.75
C TRP A 114 16.12 8.08 -3.53
N PRO A 115 16.35 9.36 -3.15
CA PRO A 115 17.32 10.20 -3.84
C PRO A 115 18.76 9.68 -3.76
N LYS A 116 19.16 9.06 -2.63
CA LYS A 116 20.49 8.44 -2.50
C LYS A 116 20.62 7.22 -3.39
N LEU A 117 19.56 6.43 -3.51
CA LEU A 117 19.51 5.26 -4.39
C LEU A 117 19.56 5.66 -5.87
N ALA A 118 18.96 6.79 -6.23
CA ALA A 118 18.98 7.32 -7.61
C ALA A 118 20.37 7.73 -8.08
N GLY A 119 21.24 8.16 -7.18
CA GLY A 119 22.63 8.53 -7.49
C GLY A 119 23.60 7.36 -7.50
N GLY A 120 23.18 6.15 -7.17
CA GLY A 120 24.02 4.97 -7.13
C GLY A 120 24.42 4.47 -8.51
N VAL A 121 25.71 4.13 -8.70
CA VAL A 121 26.22 3.52 -9.94
C VAL A 121 26.05 2.00 -9.90
N GLU A 122 26.21 1.42 -8.73
CA GLU A 122 26.09 -0.03 -8.52
C GLU A 122 24.74 -0.43 -7.97
N PRO A 123 24.26 -1.66 -8.24
CA PRO A 123 23.03 -2.19 -7.67
C PRO A 123 23.05 -2.18 -6.14
N PHE A 124 22.03 -1.61 -5.52
CA PHE A 124 21.88 -1.65 -4.08
C PHE A 124 21.30 -3.00 -3.65
N ARG A 125 22.08 -3.77 -2.87
CA ARG A 125 21.66 -5.10 -2.36
C ARG A 125 21.16 -5.01 -0.93
N TRP A 126 20.04 -5.69 -0.66
CA TRP A 126 19.43 -5.73 0.66
C TRP A 126 18.61 -7.01 0.86
N SER A 127 18.15 -7.28 2.07
CA SER A 127 17.33 -8.45 2.36
C SER A 127 16.10 -8.03 3.15
N ARG A 128 14.99 -8.74 2.89
CA ARG A 128 13.76 -8.67 3.70
C ARG A 128 13.36 -10.05 4.19
N THR A 129 12.51 -10.10 5.21
CA THR A 129 11.76 -11.30 5.56
C THR A 129 10.28 -11.07 5.38
N ARG A 130 9.54 -12.10 4.97
CA ARG A 130 8.09 -12.02 4.76
C ARG A 130 7.38 -13.28 5.20
N ASP A 131 6.15 -13.09 5.70
CA ASP A 131 5.21 -14.14 6.05
C ASP A 131 4.12 -14.22 4.99
N VAL A 132 3.92 -15.39 4.41
CA VAL A 132 3.09 -15.60 3.22
C VAL A 132 1.97 -16.58 3.48
N MET A 133 0.78 -16.25 3.00
CA MET A 133 -0.41 -17.10 2.98
C MET A 133 -0.95 -17.25 1.56
N PRO A 134 -1.62 -18.32 1.22
CA PRO A 134 -1.80 -19.54 2.02
C PRO A 134 -0.51 -20.35 2.15
N GLY A 135 -0.55 -21.36 3.03
CA GLY A 135 0.56 -22.28 3.20
C GLY A 135 1.43 -22.01 4.44
N TYR A 136 1.08 -20.98 5.26
CA TYR A 136 1.71 -20.71 6.55
C TYR A 136 3.25 -20.66 6.48
N ARG A 137 3.79 -19.97 5.47
CA ARG A 137 5.24 -19.82 5.29
C ARG A 137 5.71 -18.56 5.98
N TYR A 138 6.44 -18.76 7.09
CA TYR A 138 6.94 -17.65 7.91
C TYR A 138 8.44 -17.44 7.74
N GLY A 139 8.89 -16.20 7.90
CA GLY A 139 10.29 -15.83 7.91
C GLY A 139 11.01 -16.10 6.58
N LEU A 140 10.30 -16.12 5.45
CA LEU A 140 10.92 -16.28 4.15
C LEU A 140 11.88 -15.12 3.87
N ARG A 141 13.15 -15.44 3.70
CA ARG A 141 14.17 -14.44 3.42
C ARG A 141 14.35 -14.28 1.92
N ASP A 142 14.24 -13.04 1.45
CA ASP A 142 14.52 -12.64 0.08
C ASP A 142 15.78 -11.77 0.09
N THR A 143 16.74 -12.07 -0.79
CA THR A 143 17.85 -11.17 -1.11
C THR A 143 17.51 -10.45 -2.42
N LEU A 144 17.57 -9.14 -2.40
CA LEU A 144 17.08 -8.27 -3.46
C LEU A 144 18.20 -7.36 -3.97
N SER A 145 18.10 -7.00 -5.23
CA SER A 145 18.95 -6.02 -5.91
C SER A 145 18.05 -4.95 -6.52
N LEU A 146 18.33 -3.69 -6.21
CA LEU A 146 17.60 -2.52 -6.70
C LEU A 146 18.52 -1.69 -7.61
N ASN A 147 18.01 -1.34 -8.79
CA ASN A 147 18.69 -0.53 -9.78
C ASN A 147 17.80 0.60 -10.26
N THR A 148 18.38 1.70 -10.71
CA THR A 148 17.69 2.67 -11.58
C THR A 148 17.54 2.10 -12.98
N ILE A 149 16.41 2.40 -13.64
CA ILE A 149 16.13 2.01 -15.01
C ILE A 149 15.62 3.21 -15.80
N PRO A 150 15.67 3.17 -17.14
CA PRO A 150 15.01 4.17 -17.98
C PRO A 150 13.49 4.21 -17.71
N PRO A 151 12.83 5.35 -17.98
CA PRO A 151 11.38 5.46 -17.87
C PRO A 151 10.67 4.37 -18.67
N LEU A 152 9.64 3.76 -18.05
CA LEU A 152 8.86 2.70 -18.71
C LEU A 152 7.82 3.32 -19.63
N GLU A 153 7.96 3.06 -20.95
CA GLU A 153 6.96 3.47 -21.94
C GLU A 153 5.62 2.73 -21.79
N LYS A 154 5.68 1.48 -21.30
CA LYS A 154 4.50 0.64 -21.09
C LYS A 154 4.35 0.34 -19.60
N SER A 155 3.54 1.13 -18.93
CA SER A 155 3.14 0.94 -17.54
C SER A 155 1.65 1.22 -17.37
N ALA A 156 1.08 0.87 -16.19
CA ALA A 156 -0.31 1.24 -15.85
C ALA A 156 -0.41 2.64 -15.23
N LEU A 157 0.67 3.43 -15.29
CA LEU A 157 0.72 4.81 -14.80
C LEU A 157 -0.30 5.69 -15.54
N LYS A 158 -1.02 6.55 -14.81
CA LYS A 158 -2.05 7.45 -15.33
C LYS A 158 -1.79 8.89 -14.91
N GLY A 159 -1.94 9.82 -15.86
CA GLY A 159 -1.94 11.27 -15.58
C GLY A 159 -0.60 11.85 -15.12
N LEU A 160 0.49 11.12 -15.26
CA LEU A 160 1.87 11.59 -15.04
C LEU A 160 2.72 11.20 -16.25
N ASP A 161 3.69 12.04 -16.61
CA ASP A 161 4.67 11.68 -17.63
C ASP A 161 5.72 10.75 -17.01
N PRO A 162 5.96 9.55 -17.54
CA PRO A 162 7.00 8.66 -17.05
C PRO A 162 8.41 9.30 -17.04
N LYS A 163 8.68 10.26 -17.91
CA LYS A 163 9.97 10.93 -18.04
C LYS A 163 10.26 11.91 -16.89
N ASP A 164 9.22 12.38 -16.19
CA ASP A 164 9.35 13.28 -15.03
C ASP A 164 9.66 12.49 -13.74
N LEU A 165 9.73 11.17 -13.81
CA LEU A 165 9.91 10.28 -12.67
C LEU A 165 11.22 9.52 -12.76
N THR A 166 11.81 9.23 -11.60
CA THR A 166 12.95 8.32 -11.50
C THR A 166 12.42 6.90 -11.31
N TRP A 167 12.82 6.00 -12.20
CA TRP A 167 12.36 4.63 -12.17
C TRP A 167 13.38 3.69 -11.57
N PHE A 168 12.88 2.76 -10.78
CA PHE A 168 13.66 1.71 -10.13
C PHE A 168 13.07 0.34 -10.45
N GLU A 169 13.95 -0.64 -10.51
CA GLU A 169 13.61 -2.04 -10.65
C GLU A 169 14.24 -2.84 -9.53
N GLU A 170 13.44 -3.67 -8.86
CA GLU A 170 13.85 -4.55 -7.79
C GLU A 170 13.67 -6.00 -8.19
N ARG A 171 14.77 -6.75 -8.17
CA ARG A 171 14.82 -8.17 -8.54
C ARG A 171 15.37 -9.00 -7.40
N PHE A 172 15.05 -10.28 -7.39
CA PHE A 172 15.81 -11.23 -6.59
C PHE A 172 17.28 -11.21 -7.05
N ALA A 173 18.19 -11.11 -6.10
CA ALA A 173 19.59 -11.29 -6.40
C ALA A 173 19.81 -12.75 -6.83
N ASP A 174 20.59 -12.92 -7.89
CA ASP A 174 20.96 -14.25 -8.38
C ASP A 174 22.01 -14.87 -7.46
N ASP A 175 21.56 -15.46 -6.34
CA ASP A 175 22.38 -16.13 -5.35
C ASP A 175 22.26 -17.67 -5.44
N GLY A 176 21.52 -18.18 -6.45
CA GLY A 176 21.29 -19.62 -6.64
C GLY A 176 20.42 -20.27 -5.55
N LEU A 177 20.00 -19.52 -4.53
CA LEU A 177 19.28 -20.04 -3.36
C LEU A 177 17.77 -19.85 -3.45
N SER A 178 17.30 -18.95 -4.31
CA SER A 178 15.89 -18.56 -4.38
C SER A 178 15.08 -19.47 -5.32
N LYS A 179 14.51 -20.56 -4.78
CA LYS A 179 13.60 -21.46 -5.52
C LYS A 179 12.23 -20.87 -5.87
N ALA A 180 11.90 -19.68 -5.38
CA ALA A 180 10.60 -19.03 -5.55
C ALA A 180 10.74 -17.53 -5.83
N ALA A 181 11.58 -17.17 -6.82
CA ALA A 181 11.72 -15.81 -7.25
C ALA A 181 10.36 -15.25 -7.70
N LEU A 182 9.99 -14.08 -7.17
CA LEU A 182 8.83 -13.35 -7.63
C LEU A 182 9.20 -12.57 -8.89
N PRO A 183 8.21 -12.23 -9.73
CA PRO A 183 8.42 -11.27 -10.80
C PRO A 183 9.02 -9.97 -10.27
N THR A 184 9.76 -9.29 -11.12
CA THR A 184 10.41 -8.01 -10.85
C THR A 184 9.39 -6.98 -10.35
N ALA A 185 9.73 -6.32 -9.23
CA ALA A 185 8.98 -5.15 -8.78
C ALA A 185 9.56 -3.87 -9.41
N ARG A 186 8.71 -2.86 -9.61
CA ARG A 186 9.11 -1.58 -10.19
C ARG A 186 8.49 -0.43 -9.42
N TYR A 187 9.20 0.68 -9.36
CA TYR A 187 8.77 1.87 -8.64
C TYR A 187 9.04 3.11 -9.49
N ALA A 188 8.06 4.00 -9.60
CA ALA A 188 8.26 5.35 -10.12
C ALA A 188 8.24 6.34 -8.95
N VAL A 189 9.32 7.09 -8.82
CA VAL A 189 9.58 7.98 -7.70
C VAL A 189 9.65 9.43 -8.20
N GLN A 190 8.84 10.28 -7.61
CA GLN A 190 8.95 11.72 -7.76
C GLN A 190 10.01 12.22 -6.78
N ILE A 191 11.11 12.75 -7.29
CA ILE A 191 12.21 13.32 -6.49
C ILE A 191 12.13 14.84 -6.58
N ALA A 192 11.91 15.51 -5.45
CA ALA A 192 11.88 16.96 -5.36
C ALA A 192 12.40 17.43 -4.00
N GLY A 193 13.21 18.52 -3.98
CA GLY A 193 13.72 19.08 -2.73
C GLY A 193 14.54 18.13 -1.86
N GLY A 194 15.21 17.15 -2.47
CA GLY A 194 15.99 16.13 -1.75
C GLY A 194 15.16 15.02 -1.12
N GLN A 195 13.85 15.00 -1.34
CA GLN A 195 12.94 13.95 -0.90
C GLN A 195 12.45 13.11 -2.09
N GLY A 196 12.17 11.83 -1.85
CA GLY A 196 11.64 10.93 -2.85
C GLY A 196 10.31 10.32 -2.40
N VAL A 197 9.25 10.50 -3.19
CA VAL A 197 7.94 9.91 -2.95
C VAL A 197 7.62 8.91 -4.05
N VAL A 198 7.39 7.65 -3.69
CA VAL A 198 6.91 6.65 -4.65
C VAL A 198 5.47 7.00 -5.01
N VAL A 199 5.24 7.33 -6.28
CA VAL A 199 3.92 7.69 -6.81
C VAL A 199 3.23 6.54 -7.51
N TYR A 200 4.01 5.56 -7.98
CA TYR A 200 3.53 4.35 -8.64
C TYR A 200 4.42 3.15 -8.31
N GLY A 201 3.83 1.97 -8.20
CA GLY A 201 4.55 0.72 -7.98
C GLY A 201 3.88 -0.47 -8.65
N GLU A 202 4.71 -1.46 -9.01
CA GLU A 202 4.32 -2.78 -9.50
C GLU A 202 4.90 -3.82 -8.56
N GLN A 203 4.06 -4.71 -8.04
CA GLN A 203 4.49 -5.74 -7.09
C GLN A 203 3.72 -7.03 -7.28
N CYS A 204 4.41 -8.15 -7.15
CA CYS A 204 3.79 -9.47 -7.09
C CYS A 204 3.95 -10.07 -5.68
N LEU A 205 2.87 -10.61 -5.14
CA LEU A 205 2.85 -11.34 -3.86
C LEU A 205 3.15 -12.82 -4.09
N SER A 206 2.81 -13.32 -5.27
CA SER A 206 3.15 -14.63 -5.81
C SER A 206 3.30 -14.49 -7.33
N PRO A 207 3.82 -15.50 -8.06
CA PRO A 207 3.87 -15.46 -9.53
C PRO A 207 2.52 -15.21 -10.20
N GLN A 208 1.41 -15.55 -9.52
CA GLN A 208 0.03 -15.42 -10.04
C GLN A 208 -0.70 -14.20 -9.50
N THR A 209 -0.23 -13.58 -8.41
CA THR A 209 -0.90 -12.44 -7.76
C THR A 209 -0.02 -11.22 -7.86
N CYS A 210 -0.17 -10.49 -8.95
CA CYS A 210 0.53 -9.24 -9.20
C CYS A 210 -0.47 -8.09 -9.23
N PHE A 211 -0.06 -6.93 -8.76
CA PHE A 211 -0.85 -5.71 -8.83
C PHE A 211 0.04 -4.49 -9.05
N THR A 212 -0.58 -3.43 -9.55
CA THR A 212 0.02 -2.09 -9.61
C THR A 212 -0.75 -1.17 -8.68
N TRP A 213 -0.09 -0.18 -8.15
CA TRP A 213 -0.71 0.85 -7.35
C TRP A 213 -0.16 2.22 -7.72
N GLN A 214 -0.99 3.24 -7.59
CA GLN A 214 -0.63 4.62 -7.86
C GLN A 214 -1.31 5.56 -6.86
N ARG A 215 -0.60 6.58 -6.37
CA ARG A 215 -1.23 7.66 -5.60
C ARG A 215 -2.23 8.40 -6.46
N TRP A 216 -3.44 8.60 -5.94
CA TRP A 216 -4.55 9.09 -6.73
C TRP A 216 -5.33 10.23 -6.04
N PRO A 217 -5.81 11.26 -6.78
CA PRO A 217 -5.50 11.50 -8.19
C PRO A 217 -4.03 11.88 -8.42
N ALA A 218 -3.57 11.74 -9.68
CA ALA A 218 -2.20 12.08 -10.05
C ALA A 218 -1.89 13.56 -9.77
N GLY A 219 -0.69 13.84 -9.24
CA GLY A 219 -0.21 15.23 -9.03
C GLY A 219 -0.74 15.92 -7.77
N LYS A 220 -1.33 15.19 -6.82
CA LYS A 220 -1.72 15.72 -5.49
C LYS A 220 -0.81 15.19 -4.40
#